data_963ffea3974f4d05d6772e34aca34315
#
_entry.id   963ffea3974f4d05d6772e34aca34315
#
_cell.length_a   1.000
_cell.length_b   1.000
_cell.length_c   1.000
_cell.angle_alpha   90.00
_cell.angle_beta   90.00
_cell.angle_gamma   90.00
#
_symmetry.space_group_name_H-M   'P 1'
#
loop_
_entity.id
_entity.type
_entity.pdbx_description
1 polymer ?
#
loop_
_entity_poly.entity_id
_entity_poly.type
_entity_poly.pdbx_seq_one_letter_code
_entity_poly.pdbx_strand_id
1 'polypeptide(L)'
;MTETEVGLGRRIRDLGAGSPGEIAYRHIGTDGSEPAVTWGELDDRSSRLAGALAKRGVGQDDLLGIGLRNGPRFVLSTFAAWKLGAVPVPVRWDVPDWELDRLREVIRPRVYLGDADLAWIDEALELERPTLPDAIAPYSHGICSSGSTGTPKVILAGTPSVYNPAAGIPMMTRWRPIPTPQTVLVLAPMYHVNAFSALYPMLAGDRLVVMEKFDAARVVDVIERYRITNFTATPTMLQRIADLPGIDDRDLSSIEWFTQGAAPMPPSLVDRWSALVGAERILMAYGMTEGLGLAALTGEEWSTRRGSVGRGMRGTEIRILGPAGEQLPPGEIGEIYLRAPGAPTAPYLGDVPQPTSTADGFVTVGDLGHLDEEGFLYLADRRVDVIISGGANVFPAEVETALIDHPGVTDVVVIGLRDPEWGRRVHALIEPADPANPPTLDGIRAFAKSRLAAYKVPKSIEIVDAIPRSAATKVNRGRLLQTRGG
;
A
#
# COMPACT_ATOMS: atom_id res chain seq x y z
N MET A 1 1.21 23.38 30.35
CA MET A 1 0.44 23.85 29.17
C MET A 1 0.40 22.67 28.22
N THR A 2 -0.73 22.03 28.11
CA THR A 2 -0.95 21.01 27.07
C THR A 2 -0.83 21.74 25.72
N GLU A 3 0.13 21.37 24.89
CA GLU A 3 0.17 21.83 23.49
C GLU A 3 -1.20 21.56 22.89
N THR A 4 -1.84 22.62 22.38
CA THR A 4 -3.15 22.49 21.74
C THR A 4 -2.96 21.66 20.50
N GLU A 5 -3.62 20.51 20.42
CA GLU A 5 -3.58 19.64 19.24
C GLU A 5 -3.99 20.45 18.00
N VAL A 6 -3.19 20.38 16.93
CA VAL A 6 -3.44 21.04 15.65
C VAL A 6 -4.11 20.08 14.71
N GLY A 7 -5.38 20.34 14.36
CA GLY A 7 -6.09 19.54 13.36
C GLY A 7 -5.45 19.64 11.97
N LEU A 8 -5.57 18.58 11.15
CA LEU A 8 -5.02 18.55 9.77
C LEU A 8 -5.57 19.71 8.93
N GLY A 9 -6.87 20.03 9.08
CA GLY A 9 -7.49 21.19 8.39
C GLY A 9 -6.87 22.54 8.80
N ARG A 10 -6.53 22.71 10.08
CA ARG A 10 -5.80 23.88 10.60
C ARG A 10 -4.39 23.93 10.00
N ARG A 11 -3.67 22.82 10.01
CA ARG A 11 -2.31 22.73 9.47
C ARG A 11 -2.23 23.13 7.99
N ILE A 12 -3.23 22.76 7.16
CA ILE A 12 -3.32 23.19 5.76
C ILE A 12 -3.42 24.71 5.66
N ARG A 13 -4.23 25.37 6.50
CA ARG A 13 -4.34 26.83 6.55
C ARG A 13 -3.02 27.49 6.97
N ASP A 14 -2.35 26.93 7.97
CA ASP A 14 -1.06 27.44 8.45
C ASP A 14 0.02 27.39 7.36
N LEU A 15 0.07 26.31 6.56
CA LEU A 15 0.96 26.19 5.41
C LEU A 15 0.60 27.16 4.29
N GLY A 16 -0.70 27.30 3.98
CA GLY A 16 -1.19 28.28 3.01
C GLY A 16 -0.87 29.71 3.37
N ALA A 17 -0.88 30.07 4.66
CA ALA A 17 -0.52 31.38 5.16
C ALA A 17 1.00 31.59 5.25
N GLY A 18 1.74 30.56 5.67
CA GLY A 18 3.19 30.65 5.90
C GLY A 18 4.04 30.59 4.63
N SER A 19 3.59 29.83 3.63
CA SER A 19 4.33 29.59 2.37
C SER A 19 3.41 29.63 1.14
N PRO A 20 2.63 30.71 0.93
CA PRO A 20 1.56 30.72 -0.06
C PRO A 20 2.01 30.49 -1.50
N GLY A 21 3.22 30.91 -1.85
CA GLY A 21 3.79 30.79 -3.19
C GLY A 21 4.62 29.52 -3.43
N GLU A 22 4.88 28.72 -2.40
CA GLU A 22 5.64 27.48 -2.57
C GLU A 22 4.78 26.39 -3.21
N ILE A 23 5.38 25.66 -4.18
CA ILE A 23 4.74 24.50 -4.80
C ILE A 23 4.65 23.37 -3.77
N ALA A 24 3.43 22.98 -3.46
CA ALA A 24 3.14 21.87 -2.55
C ALA A 24 2.83 20.55 -3.30
N TYR A 25 2.26 20.68 -4.51
CA TYR A 25 1.73 19.58 -5.28
C TYR A 25 1.96 19.80 -6.78
N ARG A 26 2.34 18.75 -7.50
CA ARG A 26 2.37 18.71 -8.96
C ARG A 26 1.62 17.48 -9.45
N HIS A 27 0.77 17.66 -10.43
CA HIS A 27 0.08 16.58 -11.12
C HIS A 27 0.82 16.18 -12.40
N ILE A 28 0.88 14.89 -12.69
CA ILE A 28 1.39 14.34 -13.93
C ILE A 28 0.23 13.63 -14.63
N GLY A 29 -0.49 14.37 -15.47
CA GLY A 29 -1.67 13.90 -16.18
C GLY A 29 -1.35 12.94 -17.33
N THR A 30 -2.24 12.03 -17.65
CA THR A 30 -2.10 11.10 -18.80
C THR A 30 -2.13 11.81 -20.15
N ASP A 31 -2.68 13.02 -20.19
CA ASP A 31 -2.73 13.91 -21.37
C ASP A 31 -1.43 14.71 -21.61
N GLY A 32 -0.42 14.51 -20.76
CA GLY A 32 0.85 15.24 -20.80
C GLY A 32 0.85 16.54 -20.01
N SER A 33 -0.26 16.94 -19.40
CA SER A 33 -0.32 18.12 -18.53
C SER A 33 0.46 17.89 -17.20
N GLU A 34 1.12 18.94 -16.70
CA GLU A 34 1.92 18.90 -15.48
C GLU A 34 1.66 20.13 -14.59
N PRO A 35 0.38 20.45 -14.23
CA PRO A 35 0.09 21.61 -13.41
C PRO A 35 0.69 21.48 -12.01
N ALA A 36 1.22 22.60 -11.53
CA ALA A 36 1.66 22.76 -10.15
C ALA A 36 0.61 23.56 -9.36
N VAL A 37 0.48 23.23 -8.10
CA VAL A 37 -0.42 23.90 -7.16
C VAL A 37 0.37 24.33 -5.93
N THR A 38 0.25 25.59 -5.55
CA THR A 38 0.93 26.15 -4.38
C THR A 38 0.15 25.86 -3.10
N TRP A 39 0.79 26.05 -1.94
CA TRP A 39 0.11 25.93 -0.65
C TRP A 39 -1.05 26.92 -0.50
N GLY A 40 -0.89 28.16 -0.99
CA GLY A 40 -1.96 29.15 -0.97
C GLY A 40 -3.16 28.72 -1.79
N GLU A 41 -2.94 28.19 -3.00
CA GLU A 41 -4.00 27.66 -3.85
C GLU A 41 -4.67 26.41 -3.27
N LEU A 42 -3.89 25.48 -2.66
CA LEU A 42 -4.47 24.31 -2.00
C LEU A 42 -5.35 24.71 -0.82
N ASP A 43 -4.89 25.67 -0.01
CA ASP A 43 -5.67 26.15 1.12
C ASP A 43 -6.94 26.88 0.66
N ASP A 44 -6.84 27.78 -0.32
CA ASP A 44 -7.99 28.53 -0.83
C ASP A 44 -9.04 27.60 -1.45
N ARG A 45 -8.63 26.79 -2.43
CA ARG A 45 -9.52 25.88 -3.16
C ARG A 45 -10.15 24.82 -2.27
N SER A 46 -9.37 24.21 -1.35
CA SER A 46 -9.95 23.24 -0.41
C SER A 46 -10.90 23.87 0.61
N SER A 47 -10.71 25.16 0.96
CA SER A 47 -11.66 25.90 1.82
C SER A 47 -12.99 26.16 1.09
N ARG A 48 -12.94 26.57 -0.19
CA ARG A 48 -14.14 26.77 -1.03
C ARG A 48 -14.92 25.47 -1.18
N LEU A 49 -14.23 24.38 -1.53
CA LEU A 49 -14.83 23.05 -1.63
C LEU A 49 -15.42 22.58 -0.29
N ALA A 50 -14.77 22.84 0.82
CA ALA A 50 -15.29 22.55 2.16
C ALA A 50 -16.61 23.30 2.42
N GLY A 51 -16.69 24.58 2.06
CA GLY A 51 -17.92 25.37 2.16
C GLY A 51 -19.05 24.81 1.30
N ALA A 52 -18.75 24.34 0.09
CA ALA A 52 -19.73 23.71 -0.78
C ALA A 52 -20.20 22.35 -0.24
N LEU A 53 -19.30 21.53 0.33
CA LEU A 53 -19.62 20.27 0.99
C LEU A 53 -20.47 20.49 2.26
N ALA A 54 -20.18 21.52 3.04
CA ALA A 54 -20.99 21.88 4.20
C ALA A 54 -22.44 22.21 3.81
N LYS A 55 -22.65 22.90 2.67
CA LYS A 55 -24.00 23.13 2.12
C LYS A 55 -24.70 21.86 1.67
N ARG A 56 -23.96 20.80 1.32
CA ARG A 56 -24.48 19.44 1.08
C ARG A 56 -24.66 18.63 2.39
N GLY A 57 -24.43 19.24 3.54
CA GLY A 57 -24.63 18.68 4.87
C GLY A 57 -23.45 17.88 5.40
N VAL A 58 -22.26 17.96 4.82
CA VAL A 58 -21.03 17.36 5.38
C VAL A 58 -20.55 18.20 6.55
N GLY A 59 -20.35 17.58 7.69
CA GLY A 59 -19.86 18.22 8.91
C GLY A 59 -18.89 17.33 9.68
N GLN A 60 -18.67 17.69 10.94
CA GLN A 60 -17.78 16.97 11.83
C GLN A 60 -18.25 15.52 12.00
N ASP A 61 -17.30 14.60 12.02
CA ASP A 61 -17.46 13.15 12.18
C ASP A 61 -18.17 12.42 11.01
N ASP A 62 -18.68 13.16 10.02
CA ASP A 62 -19.24 12.54 8.81
C ASP A 62 -18.16 11.84 7.98
N LEU A 63 -18.57 10.77 7.27
CA LEU A 63 -17.72 10.12 6.27
C LEU A 63 -17.95 10.75 4.89
N LEU A 64 -16.86 11.14 4.21
CA LEU A 64 -16.87 11.61 2.83
C LEU A 64 -16.28 10.53 1.91
N GLY A 65 -17.10 9.90 1.07
CA GLY A 65 -16.63 8.97 0.05
C GLY A 65 -15.92 9.72 -1.10
N ILE A 66 -14.74 9.28 -1.50
CA ILE A 66 -13.95 9.91 -2.56
C ILE A 66 -13.57 8.86 -3.61
N GLY A 67 -14.39 8.74 -4.67
CA GLY A 67 -14.18 7.85 -5.82
C GLY A 67 -13.60 8.61 -7.02
N LEU A 68 -12.49 9.30 -6.81
CA LEU A 68 -11.82 10.12 -7.82
C LEU A 68 -10.46 9.53 -8.20
N ARG A 69 -10.01 9.78 -9.43
CA ARG A 69 -8.64 9.44 -9.87
C ARG A 69 -7.60 10.23 -9.09
N ASN A 70 -6.36 9.75 -9.09
CA ASN A 70 -5.23 10.54 -8.62
C ASN A 70 -5.22 11.90 -9.32
N GLY A 71 -5.22 12.98 -8.56
CA GLY A 71 -5.22 14.30 -9.15
C GLY A 71 -5.57 15.40 -8.16
N PRO A 72 -5.57 16.66 -8.62
CA PRO A 72 -5.85 17.80 -7.74
C PRO A 72 -7.19 17.71 -7.03
N ARG A 73 -8.25 17.23 -7.73
CA ARG A 73 -9.60 17.11 -7.13
C ARG A 73 -9.65 16.11 -5.99
N PHE A 74 -8.88 15.00 -6.07
CA PHE A 74 -8.75 14.02 -4.99
C PHE A 74 -8.13 14.67 -3.74
N VAL A 75 -7.00 15.35 -3.92
CA VAL A 75 -6.28 16.03 -2.82
C VAL A 75 -7.14 17.12 -2.20
N LEU A 76 -7.78 17.95 -3.02
CA LEU A 76 -8.67 19.03 -2.56
C LEU A 76 -9.87 18.47 -1.79
N SER A 77 -10.49 17.36 -2.24
CA SER A 77 -11.60 16.72 -1.55
C SER A 77 -11.18 16.17 -0.18
N THR A 78 -9.99 15.55 -0.11
CA THR A 78 -9.42 15.07 1.15
C THR A 78 -9.16 16.23 2.13
N PHE A 79 -8.56 17.32 1.64
CA PHE A 79 -8.27 18.48 2.46
C PHE A 79 -9.56 19.21 2.90
N ALA A 80 -10.56 19.27 2.03
CA ALA A 80 -11.89 19.81 2.37
C ALA A 80 -12.56 19.00 3.48
N ALA A 81 -12.46 17.64 3.43
CA ALA A 81 -12.95 16.79 4.50
C ALA A 81 -12.26 17.09 5.84
N TRP A 82 -10.93 17.17 5.86
CA TRP A 82 -10.19 17.48 7.08
C TRP A 82 -10.51 18.88 7.64
N LYS A 83 -10.78 19.86 6.76
CA LYS A 83 -11.20 21.21 7.19
C LYS A 83 -12.59 21.25 7.83
N LEU A 84 -13.45 20.30 7.51
CA LEU A 84 -14.79 20.15 8.11
C LEU A 84 -14.78 19.23 9.33
N GLY A 85 -13.65 18.59 9.68
CA GLY A 85 -13.62 17.53 10.68
C GLY A 85 -14.33 16.26 10.22
N ALA A 86 -14.47 16.08 8.90
CA ALA A 86 -14.99 14.87 8.29
C ALA A 86 -13.85 13.87 7.98
N VAL A 87 -14.20 12.60 7.89
CA VAL A 87 -13.27 11.50 7.60
C VAL A 87 -13.29 11.21 6.10
N PRO A 88 -12.21 11.45 5.35
CA PRO A 88 -12.13 11.05 3.95
C PRO A 88 -12.02 9.53 3.84
N VAL A 89 -12.84 8.94 2.97
CA VAL A 89 -12.84 7.51 2.65
C VAL A 89 -12.61 7.34 1.15
N PRO A 90 -11.35 7.20 0.72
CA PRO A 90 -11.03 6.91 -0.66
C PRO A 90 -11.61 5.59 -1.13
N VAL A 91 -12.24 5.61 -2.29
CA VAL A 91 -12.82 4.45 -2.97
C VAL A 91 -12.17 4.34 -4.35
N ARG A 92 -11.97 3.14 -4.84
CA ARG A 92 -11.49 2.93 -6.20
C ARG A 92 -12.49 3.56 -7.19
N TRP A 93 -12.00 4.44 -8.05
CA TRP A 93 -12.82 5.28 -8.94
C TRP A 93 -13.58 4.47 -10.01
N ASP A 94 -13.09 3.29 -10.38
CA ASP A 94 -13.62 2.41 -11.43
C ASP A 94 -14.28 1.13 -10.89
N VAL A 95 -14.76 1.16 -9.63
CA VAL A 95 -15.54 0.02 -9.09
C VAL A 95 -16.85 -0.13 -9.87
N PRO A 96 -17.27 -1.38 -10.17
CA PRO A 96 -18.59 -1.64 -10.73
C PRO A 96 -19.71 -1.14 -9.79
N ASP A 97 -20.82 -0.72 -10.36
CA ASP A 97 -21.96 -0.15 -9.59
C ASP A 97 -22.40 -1.05 -8.44
N TRP A 98 -22.49 -2.37 -8.67
CA TRP A 98 -22.90 -3.34 -7.65
C TRP A 98 -21.91 -3.42 -6.46
N GLU A 99 -20.62 -3.18 -6.71
CA GLU A 99 -19.59 -3.13 -5.65
C GLU A 99 -19.64 -1.77 -4.95
N LEU A 100 -19.85 -0.70 -5.70
CA LEU A 100 -20.00 0.65 -5.16
C LEU A 100 -21.20 0.75 -4.22
N ASP A 101 -22.34 0.15 -4.59
CA ASP A 101 -23.53 0.14 -3.74
C ASP A 101 -23.27 -0.56 -2.41
N ARG A 102 -22.60 -1.72 -2.43
CA ARG A 102 -22.17 -2.42 -1.21
C ARG A 102 -21.20 -1.58 -0.36
N LEU A 103 -20.24 -0.90 -1.01
CA LEU A 103 -19.33 0.00 -0.30
C LEU A 103 -20.10 1.17 0.33
N ARG A 104 -21.06 1.75 -0.37
CA ARG A 104 -21.93 2.82 0.16
C ARG A 104 -22.76 2.36 1.35
N GLU A 105 -23.26 1.13 1.34
CA GLU A 105 -23.97 0.54 2.49
C GLU A 105 -23.07 0.40 3.73
N VAL A 106 -21.80 0.06 3.56
CA VAL A 106 -20.82 -0.06 4.64
C VAL A 106 -20.34 1.32 5.10
N ILE A 107 -19.92 2.19 4.16
CA ILE A 107 -19.38 3.51 4.47
C ILE A 107 -20.46 4.43 5.02
N ARG A 108 -21.68 4.36 4.45
CA ARG A 108 -22.79 5.31 4.70
C ARG A 108 -22.30 6.77 4.61
N PRO A 109 -21.65 7.15 3.50
CA PRO A 109 -21.05 8.46 3.41
C PRO A 109 -22.14 9.55 3.38
N ARG A 110 -21.90 10.67 4.05
CA ARG A 110 -22.79 11.83 3.97
C ARG A 110 -22.90 12.38 2.55
N VAL A 111 -21.77 12.38 1.85
CA VAL A 111 -21.65 12.68 0.41
C VAL A 111 -20.64 11.69 -0.17
N TYR A 112 -20.88 11.23 -1.39
CA TYR A 112 -19.92 10.50 -2.20
C TYR A 112 -19.59 11.35 -3.42
N LEU A 113 -18.29 11.58 -3.65
CA LEU A 113 -17.77 12.29 -4.81
C LEU A 113 -17.23 11.29 -5.82
N GLY A 114 -17.75 11.28 -7.02
CA GLY A 114 -17.32 10.45 -8.13
C GLY A 114 -17.19 11.23 -9.42
N ASP A 115 -17.02 10.54 -10.56
CA ASP A 115 -16.86 11.19 -11.87
C ASP A 115 -18.05 12.09 -12.24
N ALA A 116 -19.26 11.79 -11.80
CA ALA A 116 -20.45 12.61 -11.99
C ALA A 116 -20.39 13.98 -11.27
N ASP A 117 -19.53 14.10 -10.23
CA ASP A 117 -19.39 15.32 -9.45
C ASP A 117 -18.27 16.24 -9.92
N LEU A 118 -17.51 15.88 -10.98
CA LEU A 118 -16.33 16.65 -11.41
C LEU A 118 -16.69 18.10 -11.77
N ALA A 119 -17.76 18.32 -12.54
CA ALA A 119 -18.22 19.67 -12.90
C ALA A 119 -18.64 20.45 -11.65
N TRP A 120 -19.37 19.83 -10.73
CA TRP A 120 -19.77 20.45 -9.46
C TRP A 120 -18.57 20.80 -8.57
N ILE A 121 -17.54 19.93 -8.53
CA ILE A 121 -16.30 20.23 -7.81
C ILE A 121 -15.66 21.49 -8.41
N ASP A 122 -15.52 21.57 -9.74
CA ASP A 122 -14.91 22.73 -10.41
C ASP A 122 -15.69 24.01 -10.13
N GLU A 123 -17.02 23.98 -10.21
CA GLU A 123 -17.88 25.10 -9.81
C GLU A 123 -17.70 25.50 -8.35
N ALA A 124 -17.55 24.52 -7.46
CA ALA A 124 -17.32 24.76 -6.02
C ALA A 124 -16.01 25.50 -5.75
N LEU A 125 -14.97 25.30 -6.58
CA LEU A 125 -13.69 25.99 -6.45
C LEU A 125 -13.77 27.49 -6.78
N GLU A 126 -14.81 27.94 -7.49
CA GLU A 126 -15.04 29.34 -7.86
C GLU A 126 -15.94 30.07 -6.85
N LEU A 127 -16.52 29.38 -5.87
CA LEU A 127 -17.35 29.99 -4.85
C LEU A 127 -16.53 30.86 -3.90
N GLU A 128 -17.24 31.73 -3.15
CA GLU A 128 -16.62 32.53 -2.10
C GLU A 128 -15.99 31.62 -1.02
N ARG A 129 -14.78 31.99 -0.59
CA ARG A 129 -14.07 31.29 0.48
C ARG A 129 -14.77 31.50 1.83
N PRO A 130 -15.25 30.44 2.49
CA PRO A 130 -15.89 30.57 3.79
C PRO A 130 -14.85 30.70 4.92
N THR A 131 -15.30 31.23 6.06
CA THR A 131 -14.62 31.07 7.34
C THR A 131 -15.01 29.68 7.89
N LEU A 132 -14.03 28.82 8.15
CA LEU A 132 -14.26 27.49 8.70
C LEU A 132 -13.70 27.41 10.12
N PRO A 133 -14.43 26.82 11.08
CA PRO A 133 -13.89 26.54 12.40
C PRO A 133 -12.77 25.50 12.35
N ASP A 134 -11.99 25.43 13.42
CA ASP A 134 -11.08 24.32 13.61
C ASP A 134 -11.88 23.08 14.01
N ALA A 135 -11.66 21.98 13.32
CA ALA A 135 -12.34 20.72 13.55
C ALA A 135 -11.36 19.55 13.46
N ILE A 136 -11.60 18.54 14.26
CA ILE A 136 -10.79 17.31 14.32
C ILE A 136 -11.75 16.13 14.22
N ALA A 137 -11.57 15.30 13.17
CA ALA A 137 -12.30 14.06 13.04
C ALA A 137 -11.71 12.97 13.95
N PRO A 138 -12.52 12.00 14.41
CA PRO A 138 -12.07 10.90 15.27
C PRO A 138 -11.09 9.96 14.56
N TYR A 139 -11.13 9.93 13.24
CA TYR A 139 -10.24 9.16 12.38
C TYR A 139 -9.66 10.05 11.30
N SER A 140 -8.37 9.91 11.01
CA SER A 140 -7.73 10.73 9.98
C SER A 140 -8.13 10.31 8.56
N HIS A 141 -8.52 9.05 8.35
CA HIS A 141 -9.06 8.52 7.09
C HIS A 141 -9.71 7.14 7.27
N GLY A 142 -10.42 6.67 6.25
CA GLY A 142 -10.81 5.28 6.07
C GLY A 142 -10.27 4.74 4.74
N ILE A 143 -9.87 3.47 4.67
CA ILE A 143 -9.41 2.83 3.43
C ILE A 143 -10.28 1.61 3.13
N CYS A 144 -10.80 1.52 1.90
CA CYS A 144 -11.54 0.36 1.46
C CYS A 144 -10.60 -0.80 1.12
N SER A 145 -10.86 -1.96 1.73
CA SER A 145 -10.18 -3.20 1.39
C SER A 145 -11.12 -4.10 0.60
N SER A 146 -10.61 -4.71 -0.47
CA SER A 146 -11.37 -5.65 -1.30
C SER A 146 -11.74 -6.96 -0.61
N GLY A 147 -11.41 -7.13 0.67
CA GLY A 147 -11.66 -8.30 1.50
C GLY A 147 -11.27 -9.62 0.82
N SER A 148 -10.36 -10.40 1.38
CA SER A 148 -10.01 -11.75 0.88
C SER A 148 -11.23 -12.69 0.84
N THR A 149 -12.27 -12.36 1.59
CA THR A 149 -13.55 -13.10 1.69
C THR A 149 -14.64 -12.59 0.74
N GLY A 150 -14.34 -11.60 -0.11
CA GLY A 150 -15.33 -11.02 -1.05
C GLY A 150 -16.28 -9.98 -0.43
N THR A 151 -16.25 -9.77 0.88
CA THR A 151 -17.02 -8.69 1.54
C THR A 151 -16.13 -7.47 1.67
N PRO A 152 -16.52 -6.30 1.12
CA PRO A 152 -15.78 -5.07 1.29
C PRO A 152 -15.67 -4.69 2.77
N LYS A 153 -14.45 -4.30 3.18
CA LYS A 153 -14.20 -3.76 4.53
C LYS A 153 -13.70 -2.34 4.40
N VAL A 154 -14.09 -1.49 5.33
CA VAL A 154 -13.51 -0.15 5.48
C VAL A 154 -12.66 -0.16 6.74
N ILE A 155 -11.40 0.16 6.58
CA ILE A 155 -10.41 0.19 7.65
C ILE A 155 -10.23 1.64 8.06
N LEU A 156 -10.58 1.97 9.31
CA LEU A 156 -10.41 3.31 9.88
C LEU A 156 -9.01 3.45 10.45
N ALA A 157 -8.38 4.59 10.24
CA ALA A 157 -7.11 4.91 10.87
C ALA A 157 -7.25 4.92 12.40
N GLY A 158 -6.25 4.43 13.11
CA GLY A 158 -6.25 4.37 14.58
C GLY A 158 -6.05 5.73 15.28
N THR A 159 -5.92 6.81 14.51
CA THR A 159 -5.60 8.15 15.03
C THR A 159 -6.60 9.19 14.53
N PRO A 160 -6.93 10.20 15.35
CA PRO A 160 -7.72 11.34 14.92
C PRO A 160 -7.00 12.17 13.84
N SER A 161 -7.74 13.08 13.19
CA SER A 161 -7.21 13.98 12.16
C SER A 161 -6.34 15.11 12.75
N VAL A 162 -5.35 14.75 13.55
CA VAL A 162 -4.39 15.64 14.21
C VAL A 162 -3.05 15.62 13.48
N TYR A 163 -2.46 16.80 13.32
CA TYR A 163 -1.12 16.94 12.74
C TYR A 163 -0.05 16.38 13.68
N ASN A 164 0.77 15.49 13.15
CA ASN A 164 1.93 14.95 13.83
C ASN A 164 3.21 15.36 13.08
N PRO A 165 4.07 16.22 13.67
CA PRO A 165 5.33 16.63 13.05
C PRO A 165 6.25 15.46 12.70
N ALA A 166 6.19 14.36 13.46
CA ALA A 166 6.99 13.16 13.20
C ALA A 166 6.64 12.48 11.85
N ALA A 167 5.49 12.82 11.23
CA ALA A 167 5.15 12.35 9.89
C ALA A 167 6.13 12.84 8.81
N GLY A 168 6.79 13.98 9.03
CA GLY A 168 7.82 14.53 8.14
C GLY A 168 9.22 13.94 8.37
N ILE A 169 9.39 13.05 9.36
CA ILE A 169 10.67 12.38 9.59
C ILE A 169 10.74 11.14 8.72
N PRO A 170 11.62 11.11 7.67
CA PRO A 170 11.74 9.96 6.81
C PRO A 170 12.13 8.70 7.61
N MET A 171 11.51 7.57 7.31
CA MET A 171 11.82 6.30 8.01
C MET A 171 13.30 5.90 7.90
N MET A 172 13.92 6.23 6.78
CA MET A 172 15.33 5.96 6.50
C MET A 172 16.29 6.69 7.44
N THR A 173 15.85 7.74 8.17
CA THR A 173 16.70 8.47 9.13
C THR A 173 17.20 7.61 10.28
N ARG A 174 16.60 6.43 10.51
CA ARG A 174 17.11 5.43 11.46
C ARG A 174 18.49 4.90 11.07
N TRP A 175 18.80 4.83 9.77
CA TRP A 175 20.04 4.23 9.26
C TRP A 175 21.03 5.27 8.76
N ARG A 176 20.53 6.38 8.19
CA ARG A 176 21.37 7.48 7.71
C ARG A 176 20.64 8.81 7.71
N PRO A 177 21.35 9.96 7.76
CA PRO A 177 20.73 11.27 7.59
C PRO A 177 20.01 11.37 6.24
N ILE A 178 18.81 11.93 6.23
CA ILE A 178 18.02 12.20 5.02
C ILE A 178 17.70 13.69 4.98
N PRO A 179 17.99 14.40 3.88
CA PRO A 179 17.61 15.78 3.71
C PRO A 179 16.08 15.98 3.79
N THR A 180 15.63 17.07 4.36
CA THR A 180 14.21 17.50 4.37
C THR A 180 14.13 18.97 3.98
N PRO A 181 13.04 19.44 3.33
CA PRO A 181 11.88 18.66 2.88
C PRO A 181 12.22 17.70 1.72
N GLN A 182 11.43 16.66 1.58
CA GLN A 182 11.53 15.67 0.51
C GLN A 182 10.67 16.08 -0.71
N THR A 183 11.03 15.57 -1.91
CA THR A 183 10.16 15.57 -3.10
C THR A 183 9.68 14.14 -3.33
N VAL A 184 8.43 13.88 -2.98
CA VAL A 184 7.84 12.53 -2.93
C VAL A 184 7.09 12.24 -4.23
N LEU A 185 7.41 11.14 -4.91
CA LEU A 185 6.66 10.69 -6.07
C LEU A 185 5.59 9.66 -5.67
N VAL A 186 4.34 9.95 -5.97
CA VAL A 186 3.21 9.06 -5.76
C VAL A 186 2.92 8.31 -7.06
N LEU A 187 3.23 7.01 -7.07
CA LEU A 187 3.10 6.11 -8.24
C LEU A 187 1.81 5.31 -8.22
N ALA A 188 1.35 4.96 -7.02
CA ALA A 188 0.20 4.10 -6.81
C ALA A 188 -1.11 4.90 -6.71
N PRO A 189 -2.27 4.26 -6.90
CA PRO A 189 -3.56 4.90 -6.68
C PRO A 189 -3.74 5.36 -5.22
N MET A 190 -4.18 6.61 -5.05
CA MET A 190 -4.34 7.24 -3.72
C MET A 190 -5.52 6.68 -2.90
N TYR A 191 -6.33 5.80 -3.46
CA TYR A 191 -7.31 5.04 -2.68
C TYR A 191 -6.69 3.86 -1.90
N HIS A 192 -5.37 3.63 -2.02
CA HIS A 192 -4.61 2.70 -1.18
C HIS A 192 -3.76 3.45 -0.15
N VAL A 193 -3.62 2.86 1.04
CA VAL A 193 -2.89 3.47 2.16
C VAL A 193 -1.46 3.88 1.79
N ASN A 194 -0.74 3.09 1.01
CA ASN A 194 0.66 3.37 0.63
C ASN A 194 0.83 4.70 -0.15
N ALA A 195 -0.16 5.06 -0.96
CA ALA A 195 -0.15 6.33 -1.70
C ALA A 195 -0.86 7.45 -0.91
N PHE A 196 -1.97 7.12 -0.24
CA PHE A 196 -2.71 8.09 0.59
C PHE A 196 -1.85 8.66 1.70
N SER A 197 -1.03 7.81 2.34
CA SER A 197 -0.16 8.21 3.46
C SER A 197 0.88 9.27 3.10
N ALA A 198 1.18 9.50 1.80
CA ALA A 198 2.05 10.58 1.35
C ALA A 198 1.51 11.99 1.70
N LEU A 199 0.21 12.12 1.96
CA LEU A 199 -0.40 13.38 2.39
C LEU A 199 0.07 13.81 3.80
N TYR A 200 0.49 12.91 4.68
CA TYR A 200 0.95 13.27 6.02
C TYR A 200 2.34 13.93 6.04
N PRO A 201 3.39 13.38 5.41
CA PRO A 201 4.67 14.08 5.29
C PRO A 201 4.54 15.35 4.43
N MET A 202 3.62 15.42 3.47
CA MET A 202 3.29 16.65 2.76
C MET A 202 2.87 17.76 3.73
N LEU A 203 2.02 17.47 4.71
CA LEU A 203 1.64 18.44 5.74
C LEU A 203 2.78 18.81 6.70
N ALA A 204 3.88 18.06 6.70
CA ALA A 204 5.12 18.40 7.41
C ALA A 204 6.10 19.23 6.55
N GLY A 205 5.77 19.49 5.27
CA GLY A 205 6.53 20.35 4.38
C GLY A 205 7.09 19.67 3.13
N ASP A 206 6.89 18.35 2.96
CA ASP A 206 7.29 17.65 1.75
C ASP A 206 6.46 18.10 0.55
N ARG A 207 7.04 17.98 -0.65
CA ARG A 207 6.37 18.29 -1.92
C ARG A 207 5.93 17.00 -2.59
N LEU A 208 4.69 16.96 -3.09
CA LEU A 208 4.20 15.79 -3.82
C LEU A 208 4.28 16.00 -5.33
N VAL A 209 4.74 14.98 -6.03
CA VAL A 209 4.56 14.79 -7.47
C VAL A 209 3.69 13.55 -7.64
N VAL A 210 2.48 13.72 -8.18
CA VAL A 210 1.48 12.65 -8.21
C VAL A 210 1.18 12.28 -9.65
N MET A 211 1.44 11.03 -10.00
CA MET A 211 1.06 10.48 -11.30
C MET A 211 -0.42 10.10 -11.30
N GLU A 212 -1.15 10.51 -12.33
CA GLU A 212 -2.54 10.07 -12.54
C GLU A 212 -2.61 8.56 -12.75
N LYS A 213 -1.67 8.03 -13.52
CA LYS A 213 -1.54 6.59 -13.81
C LYS A 213 -0.07 6.21 -13.87
N PHE A 214 0.26 5.03 -13.37
CA PHE A 214 1.59 4.48 -13.45
C PHE A 214 1.99 4.21 -14.91
N ASP A 215 3.15 4.72 -15.31
CA ASP A 215 3.84 4.43 -16.55
C ASP A 215 5.35 4.39 -16.25
N ALA A 216 6.01 3.27 -16.51
CA ALA A 216 7.39 3.05 -16.08
C ALA A 216 8.38 4.04 -16.71
N ALA A 217 8.26 4.31 -18.02
CA ALA A 217 9.15 5.24 -18.71
C ALA A 217 8.97 6.67 -18.19
N ARG A 218 7.70 7.07 -18.01
CA ARG A 218 7.38 8.40 -17.50
C ARG A 218 7.80 8.58 -16.04
N VAL A 219 7.80 7.51 -15.23
CA VAL A 219 8.33 7.56 -13.85
C VAL A 219 9.79 8.01 -13.86
N VAL A 220 10.61 7.44 -14.74
CA VAL A 220 12.04 7.79 -14.83
C VAL A 220 12.22 9.24 -15.28
N ASP A 221 11.46 9.70 -16.30
CA ASP A 221 11.49 11.10 -16.75
C ASP A 221 11.11 12.07 -15.62
N VAL A 222 10.12 11.71 -14.79
CA VAL A 222 9.67 12.51 -13.64
C VAL A 222 10.73 12.53 -12.54
N ILE A 223 11.40 11.40 -12.26
CA ILE A 223 12.50 11.33 -11.29
C ILE A 223 13.61 12.30 -11.67
N GLU A 224 14.06 12.27 -12.91
CA GLU A 224 15.12 13.17 -13.42
C GLU A 224 14.68 14.64 -13.37
N ARG A 225 13.51 14.94 -13.98
CA ARG A 225 13.02 16.31 -14.16
C ARG A 225 12.74 17.03 -12.85
N TYR A 226 12.12 16.35 -11.90
CA TYR A 226 11.71 16.95 -10.62
C TYR A 226 12.60 16.58 -9.46
N ARG A 227 13.73 15.91 -9.73
CA ARG A 227 14.70 15.51 -8.70
C ARG A 227 14.03 14.82 -7.53
N ILE A 228 13.25 13.77 -7.85
CA ILE A 228 12.52 12.99 -6.86
C ILE A 228 13.47 12.39 -5.84
N THR A 229 13.16 12.56 -4.56
CA THR A 229 14.01 12.07 -3.47
C THR A 229 13.51 10.77 -2.86
N ASN A 230 12.19 10.53 -2.89
CA ASN A 230 11.65 9.25 -2.45
C ASN A 230 10.32 8.88 -3.12
N PHE A 231 9.98 7.60 -3.05
CA PHE A 231 8.70 7.05 -3.47
C PHE A 231 8.42 5.71 -2.77
N THR A 232 7.17 5.26 -2.84
CA THR A 232 6.78 3.90 -2.46
C THR A 232 6.30 3.15 -3.69
N ALA A 233 6.81 1.92 -3.90
CA ALA A 233 6.46 1.10 -5.05
C ALA A 233 6.21 -0.36 -4.68
N THR A 234 5.43 -1.05 -5.51
CA THR A 234 5.27 -2.51 -5.43
C THR A 234 6.38 -3.19 -6.23
N PRO A 235 6.70 -4.48 -5.97
CA PRO A 235 7.67 -5.22 -6.76
C PRO A 235 7.38 -5.18 -8.27
N THR A 236 6.12 -5.31 -8.67
CA THR A 236 5.72 -5.24 -10.09
C THR A 236 6.03 -3.87 -10.73
N MET A 237 5.84 -2.76 -10.00
CA MET A 237 6.20 -1.43 -10.50
C MET A 237 7.72 -1.31 -10.63
N LEU A 238 8.46 -1.77 -9.61
CA LEU A 238 9.93 -1.77 -9.60
C LEU A 238 10.49 -2.62 -10.73
N GLN A 239 9.90 -3.79 -11.00
CA GLN A 239 10.30 -4.67 -12.10
C GLN A 239 10.13 -3.95 -13.45
N ARG A 240 8.94 -3.38 -13.70
CA ARG A 240 8.68 -2.67 -14.97
C ARG A 240 9.59 -1.48 -15.21
N ILE A 241 10.04 -0.81 -14.15
CA ILE A 241 11.02 0.29 -14.25
C ILE A 241 12.41 -0.30 -14.54
N ALA A 242 12.82 -1.34 -13.82
CA ALA A 242 14.13 -1.98 -13.97
C ALA A 242 14.34 -2.65 -15.33
N ASP A 243 13.24 -3.05 -16.00
CA ASP A 243 13.26 -3.69 -17.32
C ASP A 243 13.25 -2.69 -18.49
N LEU A 244 13.21 -1.38 -18.21
CA LEU A 244 13.25 -0.37 -19.28
C LEU A 244 14.60 -0.43 -20.03
N PRO A 245 14.56 -0.43 -21.37
CA PRO A 245 15.79 -0.28 -22.16
C PRO A 245 16.55 1.00 -21.79
N GLY A 246 17.83 0.90 -21.52
CA GLY A 246 18.70 2.04 -21.20
C GLY A 246 18.51 2.62 -19.79
N ILE A 247 17.85 1.90 -18.86
CA ILE A 247 17.67 2.37 -17.48
C ILE A 247 19.00 2.60 -16.75
N ASP A 248 20.06 1.87 -17.13
CA ASP A 248 21.39 2.00 -16.53
C ASP A 248 22.06 3.34 -16.85
N ASP A 249 21.63 4.01 -17.93
CA ASP A 249 22.15 5.31 -18.37
C ASP A 249 21.31 6.50 -17.84
N ARG A 250 20.25 6.23 -17.06
CA ARG A 250 19.34 7.27 -16.54
C ARG A 250 19.83 7.84 -15.21
N ASP A 251 19.58 9.13 -14.99
CA ASP A 251 19.98 9.82 -13.74
C ASP A 251 18.98 9.57 -12.61
N LEU A 252 19.20 8.49 -11.87
CA LEU A 252 18.44 8.17 -10.65
C LEU A 252 19.12 8.72 -9.37
N SER A 253 20.16 9.53 -9.47
CA SER A 253 21.00 9.99 -8.34
C SER A 253 20.25 10.81 -7.30
N SER A 254 19.11 11.43 -7.68
CA SER A 254 18.27 12.20 -6.75
C SER A 254 17.52 11.34 -5.74
N ILE A 255 17.33 10.03 -6.03
CA ILE A 255 16.66 9.12 -5.12
C ILE A 255 17.50 8.98 -3.85
N GLU A 256 17.01 9.49 -2.74
CA GLU A 256 17.61 9.30 -1.43
C GLU A 256 17.22 7.94 -0.84
N TRP A 257 15.99 7.53 -1.06
CA TRP A 257 15.48 6.23 -0.66
C TRP A 257 14.15 5.91 -1.35
N PHE A 258 13.78 4.63 -1.37
CA PHE A 258 12.41 4.25 -1.70
C PHE A 258 11.94 3.10 -0.81
N THR A 259 10.63 3.04 -0.59
CA THR A 259 10.02 1.93 0.14
C THR A 259 9.46 0.91 -0.83
N GLN A 260 9.83 -0.35 -0.65
CA GLN A 260 9.17 -1.49 -1.25
C GLN A 260 8.18 -2.07 -0.25
N GLY A 261 6.96 -2.35 -0.68
CA GLY A 261 5.91 -2.92 0.17
C GLY A 261 4.83 -3.63 -0.65
N ALA A 262 3.80 -4.07 0.05
CA ALA A 262 2.60 -4.75 -0.47
C ALA A 262 2.78 -6.21 -0.94
N ALA A 263 3.98 -6.64 -1.29
CA ALA A 263 4.31 -8.03 -1.64
C ALA A 263 5.81 -8.30 -1.39
N PRO A 264 6.24 -9.55 -1.26
CA PRO A 264 7.67 -9.88 -1.21
C PRO A 264 8.39 -9.43 -2.49
N MET A 265 9.60 -8.89 -2.34
CA MET A 265 10.44 -8.49 -3.47
C MET A 265 11.35 -9.66 -3.87
N PRO A 266 11.34 -10.11 -5.15
CA PRO A 266 12.25 -11.15 -5.60
C PRO A 266 13.72 -10.79 -5.36
N PRO A 267 14.59 -11.75 -4.97
CA PRO A 267 16.00 -11.48 -4.73
C PRO A 267 16.72 -10.83 -5.90
N SER A 268 16.48 -11.30 -7.12
CA SER A 268 17.04 -10.74 -8.36
C SER A 268 16.67 -9.27 -8.56
N LEU A 269 15.44 -8.88 -8.18
CA LEU A 269 14.99 -7.51 -8.27
C LEU A 269 15.64 -6.62 -7.20
N VAL A 270 15.89 -7.14 -5.99
CA VAL A 270 16.66 -6.43 -4.95
C VAL A 270 18.08 -6.17 -5.45
N ASP A 271 18.73 -7.21 -5.98
CA ASP A 271 20.09 -7.12 -6.52
C ASP A 271 20.15 -6.09 -7.70
N ARG A 272 19.13 -6.11 -8.58
CA ARG A 272 19.02 -5.14 -9.71
C ARG A 272 18.88 -3.70 -9.22
N TRP A 273 17.97 -3.42 -8.27
CA TRP A 273 17.81 -2.08 -7.73
C TRP A 273 19.00 -1.63 -6.89
N SER A 274 19.66 -2.55 -6.21
CA SER A 274 20.92 -2.26 -5.50
C SER A 274 22.01 -1.79 -6.45
N ALA A 275 22.06 -2.35 -7.66
CA ALA A 275 23.01 -1.89 -8.70
C ALA A 275 22.63 -0.50 -9.27
N LEU A 276 21.32 -0.18 -9.39
CA LEU A 276 20.84 1.09 -9.94
C LEU A 276 21.02 2.27 -8.98
N VAL A 277 20.70 2.10 -7.69
CA VAL A 277 20.65 3.23 -6.75
C VAL A 277 21.46 3.04 -5.47
N GLY A 278 21.96 1.85 -5.20
CA GLY A 278 22.61 1.46 -3.95
C GLY A 278 21.68 0.75 -2.98
N ALA A 279 22.17 -0.31 -2.34
CA ALA A 279 21.39 -1.13 -1.40
C ALA A 279 20.95 -0.32 -0.16
N GLU A 280 21.74 0.66 0.25
CA GLU A 280 21.49 1.56 1.38
C GLU A 280 20.27 2.48 1.16
N ARG A 281 19.78 2.60 -0.08
CA ARG A 281 18.63 3.44 -0.44
C ARG A 281 17.34 2.65 -0.56
N ILE A 282 17.40 1.34 -0.46
CA ILE A 282 16.22 0.46 -0.51
C ILE A 282 15.71 0.25 0.91
N LEU A 283 14.44 0.54 1.16
CA LEU A 283 13.73 0.20 2.39
C LEU A 283 12.66 -0.83 2.08
N MET A 284 12.84 -2.04 2.58
CA MET A 284 11.81 -3.06 2.54
C MET A 284 10.97 -2.96 3.80
N ALA A 285 9.64 -2.95 3.64
CA ALA A 285 8.72 -2.76 4.75
C ALA A 285 7.58 -3.78 4.71
N TYR A 286 7.27 -4.31 5.88
CA TYR A 286 6.07 -5.09 6.17
C TYR A 286 5.15 -4.30 7.08
N GLY A 287 3.92 -4.16 6.65
CA GLY A 287 2.85 -3.51 7.37
C GLY A 287 1.51 -3.80 6.71
N MET A 288 0.43 -3.39 7.34
CA MET A 288 -0.92 -3.60 6.85
C MET A 288 -1.74 -2.32 6.94
N THR A 289 -2.83 -2.28 6.17
CA THR A 289 -3.74 -1.12 6.13
C THR A 289 -4.36 -0.84 7.49
N GLU A 290 -4.52 -1.87 8.30
CA GLU A 290 -5.03 -1.80 9.67
C GLU A 290 -4.13 -1.00 10.62
N GLY A 291 -2.88 -0.72 10.25
CA GLY A 291 -1.96 0.10 11.06
C GLY A 291 -1.52 -0.55 12.37
N LEU A 292 -1.53 -1.88 12.46
CA LEU A 292 -1.22 -2.62 13.69
C LEU A 292 0.25 -2.56 14.07
N GLY A 293 1.12 -2.27 13.12
CA GLY A 293 2.57 -2.18 13.30
C GLY A 293 3.32 -2.16 11.98
N LEU A 294 4.62 -1.98 12.08
CA LEU A 294 5.53 -1.86 10.95
C LEU A 294 6.83 -2.58 11.26
N ALA A 295 7.31 -3.42 10.35
CA ALA A 295 8.68 -3.91 10.35
C ALA A 295 9.40 -3.41 9.10
N ALA A 296 10.70 -3.13 9.19
CA ALA A 296 11.49 -2.70 8.05
C ALA A 296 12.97 -3.03 8.22
N LEU A 297 13.67 -3.11 7.06
CA LEU A 297 15.12 -3.21 6.95
C LEU A 297 15.59 -2.56 5.66
N THR A 298 16.88 -2.21 5.60
CA THR A 298 17.51 -1.72 4.36
C THR A 298 17.92 -2.87 3.43
N GLY A 299 18.20 -2.56 2.16
CA GLY A 299 18.79 -3.53 1.25
C GLY A 299 20.16 -4.03 1.68
N GLU A 300 20.94 -3.21 2.43
CA GLU A 300 22.20 -3.66 3.03
C GLU A 300 21.98 -4.73 4.10
N GLU A 301 21.06 -4.50 5.05
CA GLU A 301 20.71 -5.50 6.06
C GLU A 301 20.13 -6.76 5.40
N TRP A 302 19.33 -6.58 4.33
CA TRP A 302 18.74 -7.69 3.58
C TRP A 302 19.79 -8.57 2.90
N SER A 303 20.91 -8.01 2.45
CA SER A 303 21.99 -8.77 1.78
C SER A 303 22.52 -9.92 2.64
N THR A 304 22.54 -9.75 3.97
CA THR A 304 22.93 -10.75 4.96
C THR A 304 21.75 -11.52 5.55
N ARG A 305 20.50 -11.06 5.36
CA ARG A 305 19.25 -11.63 5.89
C ARG A 305 18.20 -11.77 4.80
N ARG A 306 18.57 -12.50 3.75
CA ARG A 306 17.72 -12.68 2.56
C ARG A 306 16.35 -13.25 2.92
N GLY A 307 15.28 -12.62 2.41
CA GLY A 307 13.90 -13.01 2.69
C GLY A 307 13.28 -12.37 3.93
N SER A 308 14.05 -11.69 4.78
CA SER A 308 13.51 -10.94 5.90
C SER A 308 12.77 -9.68 5.44
N VAL A 309 11.75 -9.28 6.22
CA VAL A 309 11.05 -8.00 6.11
C VAL A 309 11.43 -7.03 7.25
N GLY A 310 12.50 -7.36 7.99
CA GLY A 310 13.08 -6.50 9.01
C GLY A 310 12.61 -6.73 10.42
N ARG A 311 12.86 -5.73 11.25
CA ARG A 311 12.49 -5.70 12.67
C ARG A 311 11.46 -4.61 12.94
N GLY A 312 10.79 -4.71 14.08
CA GLY A 312 9.81 -3.73 14.51
C GLY A 312 10.35 -2.29 14.48
N MET A 313 9.56 -1.39 13.92
CA MET A 313 9.83 0.03 13.76
C MET A 313 8.87 0.86 14.59
N ARG A 314 9.27 2.09 14.95
CA ARG A 314 8.39 3.07 15.63
C ARG A 314 7.69 2.48 16.86
N GLY A 315 8.39 1.65 17.65
CA GLY A 315 7.85 1.00 18.84
C GLY A 315 6.99 -0.24 18.57
N THR A 316 7.00 -0.76 17.34
CA THR A 316 6.32 -2.02 17.02
C THR A 316 7.02 -3.19 17.70
N GLU A 317 6.28 -3.94 18.50
CA GLU A 317 6.66 -5.23 19.04
C GLU A 317 6.05 -6.35 18.20
N ILE A 318 6.78 -7.44 18.00
CA ILE A 318 6.37 -8.57 17.19
C ILE A 318 6.44 -9.83 18.04
N ARG A 319 5.39 -10.65 17.98
CA ARG A 319 5.35 -12.01 18.56
C ARG A 319 4.89 -13.01 17.52
N ILE A 320 5.40 -14.22 17.62
CA ILE A 320 4.92 -15.36 16.84
C ILE A 320 4.23 -16.30 17.80
N LEU A 321 2.93 -16.54 17.56
CA LEU A 321 2.13 -17.40 18.43
C LEU A 321 1.74 -18.70 17.72
N GLY A 322 1.79 -19.80 18.45
CA GLY A 322 1.31 -21.10 18.03
C GLY A 322 -0.21 -21.23 18.17
N PRO A 323 -0.78 -22.39 17.76
CA PRO A 323 -2.23 -22.60 17.75
C PRO A 323 -2.89 -22.56 19.14
N ALA A 324 -2.15 -22.84 20.22
CA ALA A 324 -2.65 -22.75 21.59
C ALA A 324 -2.43 -21.36 22.23
N GLY A 325 -1.90 -20.38 21.46
CA GLY A 325 -1.59 -19.03 21.93
C GLY A 325 -0.25 -18.89 22.63
N GLU A 326 0.56 -19.94 22.63
CA GLU A 326 1.92 -19.95 23.17
C GLU A 326 2.88 -19.17 22.28
N GLN A 327 3.85 -18.48 22.88
CA GLN A 327 4.90 -17.84 22.11
C GLN A 327 5.89 -18.90 21.60
N LEU A 328 6.11 -18.90 20.27
CA LEU A 328 7.03 -19.83 19.63
C LEU A 328 8.49 -19.33 19.72
N PRO A 329 9.46 -20.25 19.81
CA PRO A 329 10.88 -19.92 19.75
C PRO A 329 11.31 -19.42 18.36
N PRO A 330 12.48 -18.76 18.26
CA PRO A 330 13.03 -18.36 16.96
C PRO A 330 13.11 -19.52 15.97
N GLY A 331 12.79 -19.23 14.69
CA GLY A 331 12.79 -20.18 13.58
C GLY A 331 11.49 -20.97 13.41
N GLU A 332 10.60 -21.01 14.39
CA GLU A 332 9.31 -21.70 14.27
C GLU A 332 8.25 -20.82 13.67
N ILE A 333 7.52 -21.34 12.67
CA ILE A 333 6.46 -20.64 11.95
C ILE A 333 5.16 -20.67 12.76
N GLY A 334 4.62 -19.49 13.04
CA GLY A 334 3.32 -19.30 13.67
C GLY A 334 2.63 -18.05 13.18
N GLU A 335 1.56 -17.66 13.84
CA GLU A 335 0.78 -16.48 13.51
C GLU A 335 1.46 -15.21 14.04
N ILE A 336 1.60 -14.20 13.18
CA ILE A 336 2.27 -12.94 13.49
C ILE A 336 1.30 -12.04 14.24
N TYR A 337 1.68 -11.66 15.45
CA TYR A 337 0.97 -10.69 16.26
C TYR A 337 1.83 -9.44 16.43
N LEU A 338 1.20 -8.27 16.27
CA LEU A 338 1.85 -6.97 16.36
C LEU A 338 1.22 -6.12 17.44
N ARG A 339 2.03 -5.30 18.11
CA ARG A 339 1.59 -4.25 19.01
C ARG A 339 2.42 -3.00 18.72
N ALA A 340 1.77 -1.89 18.41
CA ALA A 340 2.45 -0.61 18.22
C ALA A 340 1.71 0.51 18.96
N PRO A 341 2.41 1.58 19.38
CA PRO A 341 1.78 2.74 20.00
C PRO A 341 0.69 3.33 19.11
N GLY A 342 -0.53 3.49 19.63
CA GLY A 342 -1.67 4.05 18.90
C GLY A 342 -2.30 3.13 17.87
N ALA A 343 -1.88 1.85 17.80
CA ALA A 343 -2.51 0.87 16.90
C ALA A 343 -3.95 0.58 17.34
N PRO A 344 -4.91 0.54 16.40
CA PRO A 344 -6.31 0.24 16.73
C PRO A 344 -6.50 -1.25 17.02
N THR A 345 -7.35 -1.57 17.99
CA THR A 345 -7.76 -2.96 18.28
C THR A 345 -9.00 -3.37 17.46
N ALA A 346 -9.77 -2.40 16.96
CA ALA A 346 -10.97 -2.61 16.17
C ALA A 346 -11.01 -1.65 14.96
N PRO A 347 -10.14 -1.88 13.94
CA PRO A 347 -9.99 -0.95 12.82
C PRO A 347 -11.14 -1.02 11.80
N TYR A 348 -12.00 -2.04 11.82
CA TYR A 348 -13.01 -2.22 10.78
C TYR A 348 -14.31 -1.48 11.11
N LEU A 349 -14.79 -0.71 10.12
CA LEU A 349 -16.09 -0.04 10.21
C LEU A 349 -17.23 -1.03 10.05
N GLY A 350 -18.26 -0.86 10.87
CA GLY A 350 -19.50 -1.65 10.80
C GLY A 350 -19.45 -2.94 11.63
N ASP A 351 -20.51 -3.74 11.50
CA ASP A 351 -20.67 -5.02 12.21
C ASP A 351 -19.95 -6.14 11.44
N VAL A 352 -18.65 -6.12 11.47
CA VAL A 352 -17.78 -7.14 10.85
C VAL A 352 -16.80 -7.68 11.88
N PRO A 353 -16.39 -8.97 11.76
CA PRO A 353 -15.41 -9.53 12.67
C PRO A 353 -14.11 -8.71 12.68
N GLN A 354 -13.74 -8.23 13.86
CA GLN A 354 -12.50 -7.49 14.07
C GLN A 354 -11.29 -8.44 14.07
N PRO A 355 -10.06 -7.92 13.89
CA PRO A 355 -8.86 -8.72 14.02
C PRO A 355 -8.76 -9.39 15.41
N THR A 356 -8.17 -10.57 15.46
CA THR A 356 -7.96 -11.26 16.73
C THR A 356 -6.91 -10.52 17.57
N SER A 357 -7.21 -10.35 18.87
CA SER A 357 -6.30 -9.69 19.81
C SER A 357 -6.04 -10.55 21.05
N THR A 358 -4.84 -10.42 21.62
CA THR A 358 -4.48 -10.99 22.92
C THR A 358 -4.91 -10.04 24.05
N ALA A 359 -4.98 -10.55 25.27
CA ALA A 359 -5.34 -9.76 26.46
C ALA A 359 -4.36 -8.59 26.76
N ASP A 360 -3.11 -8.71 26.33
CA ASP A 360 -2.06 -7.71 26.48
C ASP A 360 -1.89 -6.81 25.23
N GLY A 361 -2.85 -6.84 24.29
CA GLY A 361 -2.99 -5.88 23.21
C GLY A 361 -2.19 -6.16 21.94
N PHE A 362 -1.69 -7.37 21.75
CA PHE A 362 -1.17 -7.78 20.44
C PHE A 362 -2.32 -8.16 19.50
N VAL A 363 -2.22 -7.78 18.24
CA VAL A 363 -3.27 -7.96 17.25
C VAL A 363 -2.71 -8.64 16.00
N THR A 364 -3.48 -9.54 15.38
CA THR A 364 -3.12 -10.23 14.14
C THR A 364 -4.14 -10.00 13.05
N VAL A 365 -3.68 -10.03 11.79
CA VAL A 365 -4.52 -10.08 10.58
C VAL A 365 -4.46 -11.44 9.89
N GLY A 366 -3.79 -12.43 10.53
CA GLY A 366 -3.68 -13.80 10.05
C GLY A 366 -2.51 -14.05 9.11
N ASP A 367 -1.49 -13.19 9.11
CA ASP A 367 -0.23 -13.45 8.43
C ASP A 367 0.60 -14.45 9.25
N LEU A 368 1.34 -15.32 8.56
CA LEU A 368 2.21 -16.34 9.17
C LEU A 368 3.68 -16.01 8.92
N GLY A 369 4.52 -16.32 9.87
CA GLY A 369 5.96 -16.09 9.77
C GLY A 369 6.74 -16.58 11.00
N HIS A 370 8.02 -16.26 11.03
CA HIS A 370 8.88 -16.54 12.17
C HIS A 370 9.83 -15.38 12.42
N LEU A 371 10.36 -15.30 13.63
CA LEU A 371 11.49 -14.44 13.98
C LEU A 371 12.77 -15.28 13.99
N ASP A 372 13.90 -14.69 13.60
CA ASP A 372 15.21 -15.28 13.90
C ASP A 372 15.68 -14.90 15.32
N GLU A 373 16.86 -15.40 15.72
CA GLU A 373 17.45 -15.13 17.05
C GLU A 373 17.74 -13.64 17.29
N GLU A 374 17.90 -12.84 16.21
CA GLU A 374 18.15 -11.40 16.27
C GLU A 374 16.86 -10.57 16.19
N GLY A 375 15.69 -11.21 16.06
CA GLY A 375 14.37 -10.59 16.02
C GLY A 375 13.99 -10.04 14.63
N PHE A 376 14.62 -10.49 13.55
CA PHE A 376 14.18 -10.21 12.19
C PHE A 376 13.01 -11.10 11.82
N LEU A 377 11.99 -10.49 11.23
CA LEU A 377 10.77 -11.17 10.79
C LEU A 377 10.93 -11.71 9.36
N TYR A 378 10.50 -12.93 9.17
CA TYR A 378 10.38 -13.60 7.89
C TYR A 378 8.92 -14.00 7.67
N LEU A 379 8.35 -13.58 6.55
CA LEU A 379 6.97 -13.92 6.19
C LEU A 379 6.94 -15.30 5.56
N ALA A 380 5.98 -16.13 5.98
CA ALA A 380 5.72 -17.41 5.34
C ALA A 380 4.57 -17.30 4.34
N ASP A 381 3.37 -16.90 4.80
CA ASP A 381 2.20 -16.66 3.95
C ASP A 381 1.03 -16.06 4.79
N ARG A 382 -0.16 -15.95 4.16
CA ARG A 382 -1.41 -15.76 4.89
C ARG A 382 -2.02 -17.10 5.28
N ARG A 383 -2.53 -17.20 6.50
CA ARG A 383 -3.19 -18.41 7.02
C ARG A 383 -4.30 -18.95 6.09
N VAL A 384 -5.05 -18.05 5.45
CA VAL A 384 -6.14 -18.40 4.52
C VAL A 384 -5.65 -18.89 3.16
N ASP A 385 -4.41 -18.61 2.77
CA ASP A 385 -3.83 -18.95 1.48
C ASP A 385 -2.98 -20.25 1.55
N VAL A 386 -2.65 -20.74 2.75
CA VAL A 386 -1.87 -21.96 2.94
C VAL A 386 -2.55 -23.17 2.26
N ILE A 387 -1.78 -23.88 1.45
CA ILE A 387 -2.23 -25.07 0.74
C ILE A 387 -1.87 -26.30 1.57
N ILE A 388 -2.88 -27.00 2.08
CA ILE A 388 -2.66 -28.28 2.77
C ILE A 388 -2.65 -29.37 1.70
N SER A 389 -1.45 -29.83 1.31
CA SER A 389 -1.24 -30.84 0.27
C SER A 389 -0.66 -32.11 0.87
N GLY A 390 -1.45 -33.20 0.87
CA GLY A 390 -1.02 -34.46 1.46
C GLY A 390 -0.67 -34.36 2.95
N GLY A 391 -1.35 -33.49 3.69
CA GLY A 391 -1.08 -33.24 5.12
C GLY A 391 0.09 -32.28 5.41
N ALA A 392 0.81 -31.82 4.38
CA ALA A 392 1.88 -30.83 4.54
C ALA A 392 1.40 -29.42 4.20
N ASN A 393 1.85 -28.44 4.97
CA ASN A 393 1.61 -27.04 4.67
C ASN A 393 2.55 -26.57 3.55
N VAL A 394 1.96 -26.08 2.47
CA VAL A 394 2.68 -25.43 1.37
C VAL A 394 2.27 -23.96 1.35
N PHE A 395 3.26 -23.10 1.41
CA PHE A 395 3.08 -21.66 1.39
C PHE A 395 3.18 -21.15 -0.06
N PRO A 396 2.09 -20.63 -0.67
CA PRO A 396 2.10 -20.13 -2.04
C PRO A 396 3.24 -19.15 -2.32
N ALA A 397 3.49 -18.21 -1.42
CA ALA A 397 4.53 -17.21 -1.59
C ALA A 397 5.94 -17.81 -1.74
N GLU A 398 6.24 -18.90 -1.01
CA GLU A 398 7.53 -19.59 -1.13
C GLU A 398 7.70 -20.22 -2.52
N VAL A 399 6.62 -20.82 -3.03
CA VAL A 399 6.63 -21.44 -4.36
C VAL A 399 6.71 -20.37 -5.45
N GLU A 400 5.96 -19.28 -5.33
CA GLU A 400 5.99 -18.14 -6.24
C GLU A 400 7.40 -17.52 -6.30
N THR A 401 8.02 -17.28 -5.14
CA THR A 401 9.40 -16.75 -5.04
C THR A 401 10.41 -17.68 -5.73
N ALA A 402 10.24 -18.98 -5.60
CA ALA A 402 11.14 -19.92 -6.26
C ALA A 402 10.95 -19.98 -7.78
N LEU A 403 9.72 -19.79 -8.28
CA LEU A 403 9.39 -19.91 -9.70
C LEU A 403 9.61 -18.63 -10.51
N ILE A 404 9.56 -17.45 -9.87
CA ILE A 404 9.71 -16.17 -10.57
C ILE A 404 11.09 -16.01 -11.22
N ASP A 405 12.11 -16.67 -10.69
CA ASP A 405 13.46 -16.66 -11.25
C ASP A 405 13.64 -17.63 -12.46
N HIS A 406 12.58 -18.34 -12.87
CA HIS A 406 12.63 -19.20 -14.06
C HIS A 406 12.66 -18.32 -15.32
N PRO A 407 13.61 -18.55 -16.29
CA PRO A 407 13.76 -17.68 -17.46
C PRO A 407 12.52 -17.56 -18.35
N GLY A 408 11.63 -18.52 -18.31
CA GLY A 408 10.37 -18.53 -19.09
C GLY A 408 9.16 -17.96 -18.32
N VAL A 409 9.34 -17.32 -17.14
CA VAL A 409 8.26 -16.83 -16.29
C VAL A 409 8.38 -15.31 -16.13
N THR A 410 7.36 -14.56 -16.51
CA THR A 410 7.24 -13.11 -16.25
C THR A 410 6.53 -12.85 -14.93
N ASP A 411 5.47 -13.62 -14.66
CA ASP A 411 4.72 -13.53 -13.40
C ASP A 411 4.12 -14.89 -13.05
N VAL A 412 3.90 -15.13 -11.75
CA VAL A 412 3.39 -16.41 -11.26
C VAL A 412 2.51 -16.21 -10.03
N VAL A 413 1.43 -16.99 -9.96
CA VAL A 413 0.56 -17.09 -8.78
C VAL A 413 0.29 -18.56 -8.49
N VAL A 414 0.39 -18.91 -7.21
CA VAL A 414 0.17 -20.28 -6.75
C VAL A 414 -1.10 -20.37 -5.92
N ILE A 415 -1.93 -21.36 -6.22
CA ILE A 415 -3.18 -21.66 -5.52
C ILE A 415 -3.31 -23.16 -5.24
N GLY A 416 -4.17 -23.50 -4.25
CA GLY A 416 -4.47 -24.90 -3.91
C GLY A 416 -5.77 -25.38 -4.55
N LEU A 417 -5.71 -26.08 -5.68
CA LEU A 417 -6.90 -26.68 -6.28
C LEU A 417 -7.27 -28.00 -5.60
N ARG A 418 -8.58 -28.32 -5.56
CA ARG A 418 -9.06 -29.59 -5.01
C ARG A 418 -8.42 -30.76 -5.74
N ASP A 419 -8.04 -31.77 -4.99
CA ASP A 419 -7.39 -32.96 -5.49
C ASP A 419 -7.81 -34.19 -4.67
N PRO A 420 -8.29 -35.27 -5.31
CA PRO A 420 -8.78 -36.42 -4.58
C PRO A 420 -7.71 -37.21 -3.82
N GLU A 421 -6.44 -37.14 -4.26
CA GLU A 421 -5.30 -37.84 -3.63
C GLU A 421 -4.66 -36.98 -2.53
N TRP A 422 -4.50 -35.68 -2.79
CA TRP A 422 -3.72 -34.76 -1.94
C TRP A 422 -4.58 -33.83 -1.06
N GLY A 423 -5.92 -33.92 -1.19
CA GLY A 423 -6.86 -32.94 -0.63
C GLY A 423 -6.81 -31.62 -1.41
N ARG A 424 -5.63 -31.00 -1.47
CA ARG A 424 -5.32 -29.89 -2.39
C ARG A 424 -3.99 -30.14 -3.10
N ARG A 425 -3.95 -29.85 -4.41
CA ARG A 425 -2.68 -29.84 -5.17
C ARG A 425 -2.16 -28.44 -5.36
N VAL A 426 -0.85 -28.30 -5.33
CA VAL A 426 -0.17 -27.05 -5.68
C VAL A 426 -0.33 -26.81 -7.17
N HIS A 427 -0.95 -25.72 -7.55
CA HIS A 427 -1.21 -25.30 -8.93
C HIS A 427 -0.65 -23.91 -9.18
N ALA A 428 0.17 -23.75 -10.24
CA ALA A 428 0.76 -22.46 -10.60
C ALA A 428 0.11 -21.90 -11.86
N LEU A 429 -0.40 -20.67 -11.77
CA LEU A 429 -0.75 -19.84 -12.93
C LEU A 429 0.51 -19.11 -13.35
N ILE A 430 0.87 -19.18 -14.61
CA ILE A 430 2.14 -18.64 -15.14
C ILE A 430 1.84 -17.72 -16.32
N GLU A 431 2.30 -16.47 -16.20
CA GLU A 431 2.43 -15.54 -17.32
C GLU A 431 3.81 -15.78 -17.97
N PRO A 432 3.87 -16.27 -19.22
CA PRO A 432 5.14 -16.64 -19.83
C PRO A 432 5.94 -15.43 -20.30
N ALA A 433 7.28 -15.53 -20.23
CA ALA A 433 8.17 -14.51 -20.77
C ALA A 433 8.12 -14.45 -22.31
N ASP A 434 7.90 -15.59 -22.95
CA ASP A 434 7.63 -15.70 -24.39
C ASP A 434 6.30 -16.46 -24.59
N PRO A 435 5.24 -15.76 -24.97
CA PRO A 435 3.94 -16.41 -25.24
C PRO A 435 3.98 -17.46 -26.35
N ALA A 436 4.94 -17.37 -27.29
CA ALA A 436 5.11 -18.34 -28.36
C ALA A 436 5.77 -19.66 -27.87
N ASN A 437 6.55 -19.58 -26.78
CA ASN A 437 7.26 -20.72 -26.19
C ASN A 437 7.06 -20.78 -24.68
N PRO A 438 5.84 -21.02 -24.19
CA PRO A 438 5.55 -21.02 -22.76
C PRO A 438 6.27 -22.20 -22.06
N PRO A 439 6.62 -22.06 -20.77
CA PRO A 439 7.27 -23.11 -20.02
C PRO A 439 6.33 -24.33 -19.86
N THR A 440 6.92 -25.51 -19.93
CA THR A 440 6.17 -26.77 -19.73
C THR A 440 6.12 -27.12 -18.24
N LEU A 441 5.13 -27.98 -17.86
CA LEU A 441 5.02 -28.47 -16.48
C LEU A 441 6.32 -29.20 -16.04
N ASP A 442 6.93 -29.98 -16.92
CA ASP A 442 8.16 -30.69 -16.59
C ASP A 442 9.35 -29.74 -16.43
N GLY A 443 9.44 -28.70 -17.25
CA GLY A 443 10.43 -27.61 -17.09
C GLY A 443 10.30 -26.89 -15.75
N ILE A 444 9.08 -26.47 -15.42
CA ILE A 444 8.78 -25.83 -14.13
C ILE A 444 9.09 -26.77 -12.95
N ARG A 445 8.72 -28.04 -13.04
CA ARG A 445 9.03 -29.02 -11.99
C ARG A 445 10.53 -29.25 -11.83
N ALA A 446 11.27 -29.40 -12.92
CA ALA A 446 12.72 -29.57 -12.88
C ALA A 446 13.39 -28.38 -12.20
N PHE A 447 12.98 -27.17 -12.56
CA PHE A 447 13.48 -25.93 -11.96
C PHE A 447 13.11 -25.82 -10.48
N ALA A 448 11.85 -26.09 -10.12
CA ALA A 448 11.36 -26.04 -8.75
C ALA A 448 12.06 -27.04 -7.82
N LYS A 449 12.33 -28.27 -8.29
CA LYS A 449 13.00 -29.32 -7.50
C LYS A 449 14.41 -28.95 -7.03
N SER A 450 15.10 -28.07 -7.70
CA SER A 450 16.41 -27.57 -7.28
C SER A 450 16.35 -26.53 -6.17
N ARG A 451 15.14 -26.02 -5.85
CA ARG A 451 14.89 -24.89 -4.92
C ARG A 451 13.90 -25.20 -3.81
N LEU A 452 13.03 -26.17 -4.02
CA LEU A 452 11.92 -26.50 -3.14
C LEU A 452 11.91 -27.98 -2.75
N ALA A 453 11.40 -28.26 -1.55
CA ALA A 453 11.10 -29.64 -1.16
C ALA A 453 10.06 -30.25 -2.11
N ALA A 454 10.15 -31.55 -2.36
CA ALA A 454 9.37 -32.27 -3.38
C ALA A 454 7.83 -32.06 -3.25
N TYR A 455 7.31 -31.99 -2.03
CA TYR A 455 5.88 -31.81 -1.79
C TYR A 455 5.37 -30.40 -2.13
N LYS A 456 6.26 -29.41 -2.22
CA LYS A 456 5.96 -28.01 -2.59
C LYS A 456 5.96 -27.76 -4.10
N VAL A 457 6.55 -28.69 -4.87
CA VAL A 457 6.64 -28.58 -6.33
C VAL A 457 5.25 -28.59 -6.96
N PRO A 458 4.92 -27.66 -7.88
CA PRO A 458 3.63 -27.64 -8.54
C PRO A 458 3.27 -28.96 -9.22
N LYS A 459 2.06 -29.44 -8.97
CA LYS A 459 1.53 -30.66 -9.58
C LYS A 459 0.82 -30.37 -10.91
N SER A 460 0.43 -29.10 -11.13
CA SER A 460 -0.17 -28.63 -12.38
C SER A 460 0.16 -27.16 -12.60
N ILE A 461 0.16 -26.75 -13.86
CA ILE A 461 0.32 -25.35 -14.27
C ILE A 461 -0.83 -24.94 -15.20
N GLU A 462 -1.09 -23.65 -15.29
CA GLU A 462 -1.95 -23.01 -16.27
C GLU A 462 -1.17 -21.82 -16.85
N ILE A 463 -1.06 -21.79 -18.18
CA ILE A 463 -0.47 -20.65 -18.88
C ILE A 463 -1.58 -19.64 -19.10
N VAL A 464 -1.34 -18.38 -18.69
CA VAL A 464 -2.28 -17.27 -18.81
C VAL A 464 -1.62 -16.11 -19.56
N ASP A 465 -2.42 -15.33 -20.28
CA ASP A 465 -1.90 -14.16 -21.01
C ASP A 465 -1.42 -13.07 -20.04
N ALA A 466 -2.07 -12.94 -18.89
CA ALA A 466 -1.67 -12.06 -17.81
C ALA A 466 -2.24 -12.55 -16.46
N ILE A 467 -1.45 -12.42 -15.40
CA ILE A 467 -1.95 -12.66 -14.04
C ILE A 467 -2.95 -11.56 -13.66
N PRO A 468 -4.18 -11.90 -13.24
CA PRO A 468 -5.21 -10.93 -12.89
C PRO A 468 -4.86 -10.22 -11.57
N ARG A 469 -4.17 -9.10 -11.69
CA ARG A 469 -3.80 -8.22 -10.57
C ARG A 469 -4.67 -6.98 -10.52
N SER A 470 -4.98 -6.51 -9.31
CA SER A 470 -5.60 -5.20 -9.11
C SER A 470 -4.61 -4.08 -9.50
N ALA A 471 -5.10 -2.85 -9.59
CA ALA A 471 -4.24 -1.69 -9.81
C ALA A 471 -3.15 -1.51 -8.72
N ALA A 472 -3.36 -2.09 -7.53
CA ALA A 472 -2.36 -2.20 -6.46
C ALA A 472 -1.49 -3.47 -6.58
N THR A 473 -1.50 -4.12 -7.75
CA THR A 473 -0.74 -5.35 -8.05
C THR A 473 -1.10 -6.56 -7.18
N LYS A 474 -2.19 -6.49 -6.40
CA LYS A 474 -2.65 -7.58 -5.54
C LYS A 474 -3.48 -8.60 -6.33
N VAL A 475 -3.26 -9.88 -6.02
CA VAL A 475 -4.03 -11.00 -6.57
C VAL A 475 -5.17 -11.37 -5.63
N ASN A 476 -6.36 -11.57 -6.19
CA ASN A 476 -7.49 -12.14 -5.45
C ASN A 476 -7.51 -13.67 -5.62
N ARG A 477 -6.79 -14.39 -4.74
CA ARG A 477 -6.72 -15.86 -4.79
C ARG A 477 -8.08 -16.53 -4.59
N GLY A 478 -8.95 -15.95 -3.77
CA GLY A 478 -10.31 -16.46 -3.58
C GLY A 478 -11.10 -16.50 -4.89
N ARG A 479 -11.03 -15.45 -5.70
CA ARG A 479 -11.65 -15.41 -7.03
C ARG A 479 -11.04 -16.42 -7.99
N LEU A 480 -9.70 -16.57 -7.97
CA LEU A 480 -9.00 -17.56 -8.79
C LEU A 480 -9.43 -18.99 -8.44
N LEU A 481 -9.59 -19.29 -7.15
CA LEU A 481 -10.07 -20.58 -6.66
C LEU A 481 -11.52 -20.85 -7.12
N GLN A 482 -12.43 -19.88 -6.94
CA GLN A 482 -13.83 -20.00 -7.35
C GLN A 482 -13.98 -20.32 -8.84
N THR A 483 -13.19 -19.68 -9.70
CA THR A 483 -13.26 -19.87 -11.16
C THR A 483 -12.60 -21.16 -11.64
N ARG A 484 -11.83 -21.86 -10.80
CA ARG A 484 -11.05 -23.06 -11.13
C ARG A 484 -11.40 -24.30 -10.30
N GLY A 485 -12.51 -24.24 -9.54
CA GLY A 485 -12.98 -25.36 -8.74
C GLY A 485 -12.12 -25.66 -7.50
N GLY A 486 -11.57 -24.62 -6.88
CA GLY A 486 -10.77 -24.68 -5.66
C GLY A 486 -11.60 -24.66 -4.37
#